data_4439543c8149cc75a68b0d3baf27ff21
#
_entry.id   4439543c8149cc75a68b0d3baf27ff21
#
_cell.length_a   1.000
_cell.length_b   1.000
_cell.length_c   1.000
_cell.angle_alpha   90.00
_cell.angle_beta   90.00
_cell.angle_gamma   90.00
#
_symmetry.space_group_name_H-M   'P 1'
#
loop_
_entity.id
_entity.type
_entity.pdbx_description
1 polymer ?
#
loop_
_entity_poly.entity_id
_entity_poly.type
_entity_poly.pdbx_seq_one_letter_code
_entity_poly.pdbx_strand_id
1 'polypeptide(L)'
;LSNLSGPLRDRLDMVVTLSGQAATINADGEEESAVIAERVATARERAAARWWADGITARTNGEVPSSYLRRKRPAAEAAMVMLSAYLAEGEISQRGVDRVLKLSWTLADLAGKAQPDLDEVGRALDLRGSINVGRLAA
;
A
#
# COMPACT_ATOMS: atom_id res chain seq x y z
N LEU A 1 -14.44 8.81 11.08
CA LEU A 1 -13.99 7.40 11.16
C LEU A 1 -14.37 6.70 12.46
N SER A 2 -14.70 7.47 13.50
CA SER A 2 -15.21 6.92 14.76
C SER A 2 -16.53 6.14 14.59
N ASN A 3 -17.23 6.35 13.47
CA ASN A 3 -18.50 5.70 13.16
C ASN A 3 -18.35 4.36 12.44
N LEU A 4 -17.14 3.98 12.04
CA LEU A 4 -16.90 2.70 11.37
C LEU A 4 -16.55 1.62 12.37
N SER A 5 -17.21 0.46 12.27
CA SER A 5 -16.88 -0.70 13.08
C SER A 5 -15.45 -1.20 12.80
N GLY A 6 -14.81 -1.84 13.79
CA GLY A 6 -13.49 -2.46 13.60
C GLY A 6 -13.44 -3.42 12.43
N PRO A 7 -14.39 -4.38 12.29
CA PRO A 7 -14.43 -5.30 11.14
C PRO A 7 -14.57 -4.60 9.79
N LEU A 8 -15.32 -3.51 9.73
CA LEU A 8 -15.47 -2.75 8.50
C LEU A 8 -14.16 -2.02 8.15
N ARG A 9 -13.52 -1.39 9.13
CA ARG A 9 -12.23 -0.72 8.93
C ARG A 9 -11.15 -1.70 8.45
N ASP A 10 -11.15 -2.90 8.98
CA ASP A 10 -10.19 -3.94 8.61
C ASP A 10 -10.33 -4.38 7.14
N ARG A 11 -11.48 -4.15 6.52
CA ARG A 11 -11.72 -4.42 5.10
C ARG A 11 -11.28 -3.31 4.18
N LEU A 12 -11.00 -2.13 4.70
CA LEU A 12 -10.52 -0.99 3.91
C LEU A 12 -9.01 -1.10 3.72
N ASP A 13 -8.55 -0.84 2.50
CA ASP A 13 -7.12 -0.85 2.20
C ASP A 13 -6.46 0.45 2.63
N MET A 14 -7.14 1.58 2.44
CA MET A 14 -6.61 2.90 2.73
C MET A 14 -7.65 3.77 3.41
N VAL A 15 -7.17 4.62 4.30
CA VAL A 15 -7.95 5.70 4.90
C VAL A 15 -7.18 6.99 4.71
N VAL A 16 -7.79 7.95 4.03
CA VAL A 16 -7.18 9.26 3.76
C VAL A 16 -7.95 10.32 4.53
N THR A 17 -7.23 11.08 5.34
CA THR A 17 -7.81 12.20 6.07
C THR A 17 -7.68 13.45 5.23
N LEU A 18 -8.81 14.05 4.87
CA LEU A 18 -8.83 15.31 4.17
C LEU A 18 -8.82 16.44 5.19
N SER A 19 -7.85 17.34 5.07
CA SER A 19 -7.83 18.54 5.88
C SER A 19 -8.80 19.56 5.28
N GLY A 20 -9.65 20.16 6.12
CA GLY A 20 -10.54 21.25 5.72
C GLY A 20 -9.85 22.59 5.51
N GLN A 21 -8.52 22.60 5.47
CA GLN A 21 -7.77 23.81 5.17
C GLN A 21 -7.96 24.17 3.70
N ALA A 22 -8.34 25.42 3.52
CA ALA A 22 -8.74 26.00 2.27
C ALA A 22 -7.92 25.50 1.09
N ALA A 23 -8.61 24.86 0.18
CA ALA A 23 -8.14 24.76 -1.17
C ALA A 23 -7.81 26.16 -1.64
N THR A 24 -6.55 26.50 -1.69
CA THR A 24 -6.15 27.67 -2.44
C THR A 24 -6.56 27.41 -3.88
N ILE A 25 -7.33 28.33 -4.44
CA ILE A 25 -7.70 28.33 -5.85
C ILE A 25 -6.44 28.56 -6.72
N ASN A 26 -5.33 28.02 -6.34
CA ASN A 26 -4.09 28.10 -7.11
C ASN A 26 -3.92 26.77 -7.85
N ALA A 27 -4.29 26.83 -9.10
CA ALA A 27 -4.01 25.75 -10.04
C ALA A 27 -2.52 25.47 -10.23
N ASP A 28 -1.64 26.28 -9.68
CA ASP A 28 -0.19 26.17 -9.78
C ASP A 28 0.42 25.06 -8.93
N GLY A 29 0.00 23.84 -9.08
CA GLY A 29 0.49 22.70 -8.32
C GLY A 29 -0.44 21.51 -8.41
N GLU A 30 -1.59 21.68 -9.03
CA GLU A 30 -2.50 20.59 -9.30
C GLU A 30 -2.07 19.88 -10.58
N GLU A 31 -1.83 18.58 -10.47
CA GLU A 31 -1.57 17.77 -11.65
C GLU A 31 -2.86 17.59 -12.44
N GLU A 32 -2.74 17.68 -13.76
CA GLU A 32 -3.87 17.39 -14.64
C GLU A 32 -4.30 15.95 -14.53
N SER A 33 -5.60 15.69 -14.64
CA SER A 33 -6.17 14.35 -14.59
C SER A 33 -5.56 13.41 -15.61
N ALA A 34 -5.18 13.92 -16.79
CA ALA A 34 -4.53 13.14 -17.84
C ALA A 34 -3.14 12.63 -17.40
N VAL A 35 -2.37 13.45 -16.69
CA VAL A 35 -1.05 13.07 -16.18
C VAL A 35 -1.19 12.00 -15.09
N ILE A 36 -2.16 12.15 -14.20
CA ILE A 36 -2.45 11.16 -13.17
C ILE A 36 -2.88 9.83 -13.80
N ALA A 37 -3.78 9.89 -14.78
CA ALA A 37 -4.26 8.70 -15.49
C ALA A 37 -3.11 7.94 -16.19
N GLU A 38 -2.19 8.65 -16.80
CA GLU A 38 -1.02 8.04 -17.42
C GLU A 38 -0.12 7.35 -16.40
N ARG A 39 0.13 7.99 -15.26
CA ARG A 39 0.90 7.40 -14.16
C ARG A 39 0.26 6.12 -13.63
N VAL A 40 -1.05 6.13 -13.45
CA VAL A 40 -1.81 4.95 -13.01
C VAL A 40 -1.73 3.84 -14.06
N ALA A 41 -1.90 4.17 -15.34
CA ALA A 41 -1.81 3.20 -16.43
C ALA A 41 -0.43 2.53 -16.46
N THR A 42 0.64 3.31 -16.31
CA THR A 42 2.01 2.78 -16.26
C THR A 42 2.22 1.83 -15.08
N ALA A 43 1.72 2.20 -13.91
CA ALA A 43 1.81 1.34 -12.73
C ALA A 43 1.06 0.02 -12.93
N ARG A 44 -0.13 0.07 -13.53
CA ARG A 44 -0.92 -1.12 -13.84
C ARG A 44 -0.23 -2.03 -14.86
N GLU A 45 0.43 -1.46 -15.85
CA GLU A 45 1.23 -2.23 -16.82
C GLU A 45 2.37 -2.97 -16.14
N ARG A 46 3.06 -2.32 -15.21
CA ARG A 46 4.14 -2.94 -14.44
C ARG A 46 3.63 -4.13 -13.62
N ALA A 47 2.51 -3.97 -12.95
CA ALA A 47 1.87 -5.04 -12.18
C ALA A 47 1.46 -6.19 -13.09
N ALA A 48 0.77 -5.90 -14.18
CA ALA A 48 0.30 -6.92 -15.12
C ALA A 48 1.47 -7.71 -15.72
N ALA A 49 2.54 -7.04 -16.13
CA ALA A 49 3.73 -7.68 -16.67
C ALA A 49 4.40 -8.59 -15.66
N ARG A 50 4.51 -8.15 -14.40
CA ARG A 50 5.10 -8.94 -13.32
C ARG A 50 4.32 -10.22 -13.08
N TRP A 51 3.00 -10.13 -12.93
CA TRP A 51 2.17 -11.31 -12.64
C TRP A 51 2.08 -12.25 -13.82
N TRP A 52 2.04 -11.69 -15.03
CA TRP A 52 2.14 -12.52 -16.23
C TRP A 52 3.45 -13.32 -16.27
N ALA A 53 4.57 -12.67 -16.00
CA ALA A 53 5.88 -13.32 -15.97
C ALA A 53 5.96 -14.42 -14.92
N ASP A 54 5.24 -14.24 -13.80
CA ASP A 54 5.20 -15.23 -12.72
C ASP A 54 4.17 -16.34 -12.96
N GLY A 55 3.41 -16.28 -14.05
CA GLY A 55 2.36 -17.25 -14.34
C GLY A 55 1.11 -17.10 -13.47
N ILE A 56 0.91 -15.92 -12.89
CA ILE A 56 -0.23 -15.60 -12.04
C ILE A 56 -1.31 -14.92 -12.88
N THR A 57 -2.56 -15.44 -12.80
CA THR A 57 -3.70 -14.84 -13.48
C THR A 57 -4.25 -13.69 -12.62
N ALA A 58 -3.51 -12.60 -12.53
CA ALA A 58 -3.93 -11.40 -11.81
C ALA A 58 -3.65 -10.18 -12.68
N ARG A 59 -4.60 -9.26 -12.72
CA ARG A 59 -4.44 -7.99 -13.44
C ARG A 59 -3.99 -6.87 -12.52
N THR A 60 -4.31 -6.98 -11.24
CA THR A 60 -3.96 -5.99 -10.22
C THR A 60 -3.26 -6.66 -9.06
N ASN A 61 -2.55 -5.87 -8.27
CA ASN A 61 -1.86 -6.36 -7.07
C ASN A 61 -2.86 -6.92 -6.04
N GLY A 62 -4.07 -6.36 -6.00
CA GLY A 62 -5.10 -6.82 -5.08
C GLY A 62 -5.62 -8.22 -5.36
N GLU A 63 -5.52 -8.69 -6.61
CA GLU A 63 -5.99 -10.01 -7.02
C GLU A 63 -4.99 -11.12 -6.73
N VAL A 64 -3.74 -10.79 -6.40
CA VAL A 64 -2.69 -11.79 -6.17
C VAL A 64 -2.95 -12.50 -4.83
N PRO A 65 -2.85 -13.83 -4.78
CA PRO A 65 -3.00 -14.55 -3.52
C PRO A 65 -1.97 -14.07 -2.49
N SER A 66 -2.43 -13.78 -1.28
CA SER A 66 -1.57 -13.25 -0.23
C SER A 66 -0.42 -14.17 0.13
N SER A 67 -0.67 -15.49 0.12
CA SER A 67 0.37 -16.48 0.39
C SER A 67 1.49 -16.44 -0.66
N TYR A 68 1.14 -16.16 -1.91
CA TYR A 68 2.12 -16.01 -2.97
C TYR A 68 3.01 -14.78 -2.72
N LEU A 69 2.41 -13.64 -2.37
CA LEU A 69 3.16 -12.43 -2.07
C LEU A 69 4.15 -12.67 -0.92
N ARG A 70 3.69 -13.30 0.16
CA ARG A 70 4.56 -13.53 1.32
C ARG A 70 5.76 -14.43 1.00
N ARG A 71 5.58 -15.42 0.15
CA ARG A 71 6.61 -16.42 -0.13
C ARG A 71 7.49 -16.13 -1.35
N LYS A 72 6.88 -15.61 -2.40
CA LYS A 72 7.55 -15.46 -3.70
C LYS A 72 7.83 -14.01 -4.07
N ARG A 73 7.02 -13.08 -3.59
CA ARG A 73 7.17 -11.66 -3.88
C ARG A 73 7.04 -10.81 -2.61
N PRO A 74 7.83 -11.11 -1.57
CA PRO A 74 7.80 -10.28 -0.36
C PRO A 74 8.37 -8.88 -0.63
N ALA A 75 8.18 -7.98 0.31
CA ALA A 75 8.91 -6.73 0.35
C ALA A 75 10.38 -6.99 0.73
N ALA A 76 11.20 -5.95 0.69
CA ALA A 76 12.59 -6.04 1.12
C ALA A 76 12.70 -6.59 2.56
N GLU A 77 13.79 -7.26 2.86
CA GLU A 77 13.97 -7.95 4.15
C GLU A 77 13.70 -7.05 5.35
N ALA A 78 14.25 -5.84 5.36
CA ALA A 78 14.04 -4.91 6.47
C ALA A 78 12.56 -4.57 6.67
N ALA A 79 11.79 -4.44 5.59
CA ALA A 79 10.36 -4.18 5.67
C ALA A 79 9.60 -5.39 6.19
N MET A 80 9.98 -6.60 5.78
CA MET A 80 9.37 -7.83 6.29
C MET A 80 9.64 -8.03 7.78
N VAL A 81 10.84 -7.69 8.23
CA VAL A 81 11.20 -7.73 9.67
C VAL A 81 10.32 -6.75 10.46
N MET A 82 10.14 -5.54 9.94
CA MET A 82 9.27 -4.54 10.58
C MET A 82 7.82 -5.04 10.67
N LEU A 83 7.28 -5.60 9.60
CA LEU A 83 5.92 -6.15 9.61
C LEU A 83 5.77 -7.31 10.59
N SER A 84 6.78 -8.16 10.67
CA SER A 84 6.79 -9.28 11.61
C SER A 84 6.78 -8.80 13.07
N ALA A 85 7.51 -7.73 13.36
CA ALA A 85 7.52 -7.13 14.69
C ALA A 85 6.13 -6.57 15.06
N TYR A 86 5.50 -5.84 14.16
CA TYR A 86 4.15 -5.31 14.39
C TYR A 86 3.12 -6.41 14.59
N LEU A 87 3.23 -7.49 13.81
CA LEU A 87 2.36 -8.66 13.94
C LEU A 87 2.55 -9.32 15.31
N ALA A 88 3.80 -9.52 15.73
CA ALA A 88 4.12 -10.15 17.02
C ALA A 88 3.61 -9.33 18.21
N GLU A 89 3.61 -8.01 18.11
CA GLU A 89 3.11 -7.13 19.15
C GLU A 89 1.60 -6.90 19.10
N GLY A 90 0.91 -7.52 18.15
CA GLY A 90 -0.52 -7.36 18.00
C GLY A 90 -0.96 -6.00 17.43
N GLU A 91 -0.04 -5.21 16.91
CA GLU A 91 -0.33 -3.90 16.31
C GLU A 91 -0.99 -4.03 14.93
N ILE A 92 -0.83 -5.16 14.29
CA ILE A 92 -1.46 -5.46 13.00
C ILE A 92 -1.87 -6.93 12.98
N SER A 93 -2.99 -7.24 12.32
CA SER A 93 -3.42 -8.62 12.09
C SER A 93 -2.70 -9.22 10.88
N GLN A 94 -2.75 -10.54 10.74
CA GLN A 94 -2.23 -11.21 9.55
C GLN A 94 -2.91 -10.67 8.28
N ARG A 95 -4.21 -10.45 8.34
CA ARG A 95 -4.97 -9.86 7.24
C ARG A 95 -4.49 -8.44 6.92
N GLY A 96 -4.17 -7.68 7.95
CA GLY A 96 -3.58 -6.35 7.80
C GLY A 96 -2.22 -6.39 7.10
N VAL A 97 -1.36 -7.34 7.47
CA VAL A 97 -0.07 -7.55 6.80
C VAL A 97 -0.28 -7.84 5.31
N ASP A 98 -1.21 -8.72 4.99
CA ASP A 98 -1.49 -9.08 3.59
C ASP A 98 -1.96 -7.87 2.77
N ARG A 99 -2.81 -7.04 3.35
CA ARG A 99 -3.28 -5.82 2.68
C ARG A 99 -2.16 -4.78 2.53
N VAL A 100 -1.33 -4.64 3.54
CA VAL A 100 -0.16 -3.75 3.48
C VAL A 100 0.79 -4.19 2.36
N LEU A 101 1.05 -5.48 2.21
CA LEU A 101 1.92 -5.97 1.15
C LEU A 101 1.35 -5.68 -0.24
N LYS A 102 0.06 -5.88 -0.44
CA LYS A 102 -0.59 -5.57 -1.72
C LYS A 102 -0.50 -4.08 -2.05
N LEU A 103 -0.78 -3.23 -1.08
CA LEU A 103 -0.68 -1.79 -1.25
C LEU A 103 0.76 -1.34 -1.49
N SER A 104 1.72 -1.96 -0.80
CA SER A 104 3.14 -1.66 -0.98
C SER A 104 3.60 -1.94 -2.41
N TRP A 105 3.11 -3.02 -3.02
CA TRP A 105 3.40 -3.30 -4.43
C TRP A 105 2.83 -2.23 -5.35
N THR A 106 1.63 -1.73 -5.06
CA THR A 106 1.03 -0.64 -5.83
C THR A 106 1.86 0.64 -5.72
N LEU A 107 2.33 0.97 -4.51
CA LEU A 107 3.19 2.12 -4.30
C LEU A 107 4.55 1.95 -5.00
N ALA A 108 5.11 0.75 -4.97
CA ALA A 108 6.35 0.44 -5.70
C ALA A 108 6.16 0.59 -7.21
N ASP A 109 5.04 0.12 -7.75
CA ASP A 109 4.73 0.27 -9.17
C ASP A 109 4.60 1.74 -9.58
N LEU A 110 3.97 2.55 -8.73
CA LEU A 110 3.87 4.00 -8.96
C LEU A 110 5.25 4.67 -8.92
N ALA A 111 6.14 4.21 -8.04
CA ALA A 111 7.49 4.74 -7.91
C ALA A 111 8.48 4.18 -8.93
N GLY A 112 8.09 3.15 -9.69
CA GLY A 112 8.98 2.49 -10.63
C GLY A 112 10.04 1.59 -10.01
N LYS A 113 9.80 1.13 -8.79
CA LYS A 113 10.71 0.22 -8.07
C LYS A 113 10.41 -1.24 -8.40
N ALA A 114 11.46 -2.06 -8.42
CA ALA A 114 11.34 -3.49 -8.69
C ALA A 114 10.76 -4.28 -7.51
N GLN A 115 10.84 -3.73 -6.30
CA GLN A 115 10.38 -4.36 -5.07
C GLN A 115 10.03 -3.29 -4.04
N PRO A 116 8.94 -3.47 -3.26
CA PRO A 116 8.67 -2.56 -2.14
C PRO A 116 9.75 -2.66 -1.08
N ASP A 117 10.16 -1.52 -0.53
CA ASP A 117 11.08 -1.46 0.60
C ASP A 117 10.41 -0.78 1.81
N LEU A 118 11.20 -0.34 2.79
CA LEU A 118 10.68 0.33 3.98
C LEU A 118 9.83 1.56 3.66
N ASP A 119 10.16 2.29 2.61
CA ASP A 119 9.41 3.49 2.23
C ASP A 119 7.98 3.14 1.82
N GLU A 120 7.81 2.19 0.92
CA GLU A 120 6.49 1.77 0.46
C GLU A 120 5.69 1.11 1.57
N VAL A 121 6.31 0.22 2.34
CA VAL A 121 5.64 -0.48 3.44
C VAL A 121 5.26 0.50 4.55
N GLY A 122 6.13 1.45 4.89
CA GLY A 122 5.82 2.49 5.86
C GLY A 122 4.65 3.37 5.42
N ARG A 123 4.64 3.78 4.16
CA ARG A 123 3.51 4.56 3.60
C ARG A 123 2.22 3.76 3.57
N ALA A 124 2.29 2.48 3.25
CA ALA A 124 1.12 1.60 3.25
C ALA A 124 0.53 1.46 4.67
N LEU A 125 1.39 1.33 5.67
CA LEU A 125 0.97 1.31 7.07
C LEU A 125 0.29 2.63 7.48
N ASP A 126 0.87 3.77 7.10
CA ASP A 126 0.28 5.08 7.38
C ASP A 126 -1.09 5.23 6.72
N LEU A 127 -1.23 4.77 5.48
CA LEU A 127 -2.49 4.85 4.73
C LEU A 127 -3.60 3.98 5.33
N ARG A 128 -3.26 2.92 6.05
CA ARG A 128 -4.27 2.16 6.77
C ARG A 128 -4.84 2.91 7.96
N GLY A 129 -4.11 3.88 8.52
CA GLY A 129 -4.56 4.65 9.67
C GLY A 129 -4.65 3.87 10.98
N SER A 130 -4.20 2.62 10.99
CA SER A 130 -4.31 1.73 12.16
C SER A 130 -3.05 1.68 13.02
N ILE A 131 -1.93 2.17 12.51
CA ILE A 131 -0.65 2.17 13.22
C ILE A 131 -0.02 3.55 13.12
N ASN A 132 0.44 4.06 14.25
CA ASN A 132 1.29 5.24 14.26
C ASN A 132 2.74 4.78 14.18
N VAL A 133 3.29 4.79 12.97
CA VAL A 133 4.66 4.35 12.71
C VAL A 133 5.68 5.17 13.50
N GLY A 134 5.45 6.48 13.64
CA GLY A 134 6.32 7.35 14.44
C GLY A 134 6.38 6.96 15.92
N ARG A 135 5.30 6.43 16.46
CA ARG A 135 5.23 5.99 17.85
C ARG A 135 6.07 4.74 18.11
N LEU A 136 6.17 3.85 17.12
CA LEU A 136 6.95 2.62 17.24
C LEU A 136 8.42 2.82 16.88
N ALA A 137 8.76 3.84 16.09
CA ALA A 137 10.12 4.20 15.75
C ALA A 137 10.81 5.02 16.87
N ALA A 138 10.05 5.52 17.82
CA ALA A 138 10.56 6.17 19.00
C ALA A 138 10.86 5.11 20.11
#